data_316abbf35bce07d72c553fa882cd53a6
#
_entry.id   316abbf35bce07d72c553fa882cd53a6
#
_cell.length_a   1.000
_cell.length_b   1.000
_cell.length_c   1.000
_cell.angle_alpha   90.00
_cell.angle_beta   90.00
_cell.angle_gamma   90.00
#
_symmetry.space_group_name_H-M   'P 1'
#
loop_
_entity.id
_entity.type
_entity.pdbx_description
1 polymer ?
#
loop_
_entity_poly.entity_id
_entity_poly.type
_entity_poly.pdbx_seq_one_letter_code
_entity_poly.pdbx_strand_id
1 'polypeptide(L)'
;MQIPRQNRRQFLKRTGLAAAAFSAAPYVIAQDKTGTRLPVIGTSDHQYEVIHDWGELPAGHVYGNTHGVAVDAQGFVHIKHTVGAGATIDDAVVVFDADGKFVRSWGKQYKGGAHGLHLSREGKEEFFYLCDPKRHLFAKTTLDGKELWRKWAPEQCTGYSMAGEFNPTNIAIAPNGDFFVADGYGKSFIHQYDHDAKYIRTFGGKGKEPGKVTCPHGLMVDTRNAQPILVVADRSNNRLQNFSLDGQHLGFVTDNILEPCHFHTQGKLMVMPDLHSRVTLLDENFKLIAQLGEGPGYAGIRTLTRDHFTPGQFVAPHSAYFDHDGNIFVVEWVEVGRVTKLQKIA
;
A
#
# COMPACT_ATOMS: atom_id res chain seq x y z
N MET A 1 54.97 38.98 -16.42
CA MET A 1 53.89 38.76 -15.44
C MET A 1 53.92 37.29 -15.05
N GLN A 2 54.53 36.95 -13.89
CA GLN A 2 54.77 35.59 -13.45
C GLN A 2 53.58 35.11 -12.59
N ILE A 3 53.02 33.96 -12.94
CA ILE A 3 51.93 33.29 -12.18
C ILE A 3 52.59 32.49 -11.06
N PRO A 4 52.21 32.67 -9.79
CA PRO A 4 52.78 31.90 -8.68
C PRO A 4 52.29 30.47 -8.68
N ARG A 5 53.19 29.48 -8.55
CA ARG A 5 52.91 28.05 -8.36
C ARG A 5 52.31 27.82 -6.98
N GLN A 6 51.12 27.32 -6.91
CA GLN A 6 50.51 26.90 -5.64
C GLN A 6 51.13 25.58 -5.14
N ASN A 7 51.47 25.57 -3.85
CA ASN A 7 52.13 24.46 -3.16
C ASN A 7 51.13 23.36 -2.81
N ARG A 8 51.48 22.06 -3.01
CA ARG A 8 50.70 20.86 -2.75
C ARG A 8 50.03 20.82 -1.35
N ARG A 9 50.60 21.49 -0.35
CA ARG A 9 50.04 21.57 1.00
C ARG A 9 48.78 22.46 1.12
N GLN A 10 48.57 23.40 0.20
CA GLN A 10 47.36 24.24 0.22
C GLN A 10 46.19 23.61 -0.52
N PHE A 11 46.45 22.68 -1.43
CA PHE A 11 45.41 21.90 -2.11
C PHE A 11 44.75 20.91 -1.13
N LEU A 12 45.50 20.27 -0.24
CA LEU A 12 45.01 19.29 0.75
C LEU A 12 44.22 19.90 1.93
N LYS A 13 44.31 21.22 2.17
CA LYS A 13 43.54 21.91 3.21
C LYS A 13 42.17 22.43 2.76
N ARG A 14 41.87 22.40 1.46
CA ARG A 14 40.53 22.78 0.93
C ARG A 14 39.63 21.62 0.52
N THR A 15 40.13 20.38 0.58
CA THR A 15 39.36 19.17 0.33
C THR A 15 38.89 18.46 1.60
N GLY A 16 39.04 19.07 2.76
CA GLY A 16 38.78 18.47 4.08
C GLY A 16 37.42 18.83 4.71
N LEU A 17 36.46 19.40 3.96
CA LEU A 17 35.16 19.81 4.52
C LEU A 17 33.99 19.57 3.54
N ALA A 18 34.03 18.46 2.82
CA ALA A 18 32.89 17.99 1.99
C ALA A 18 32.75 16.47 2.13
N ALA A 19 32.63 16.01 3.37
CA ALA A 19 32.36 14.61 3.65
C ALA A 19 31.50 14.50 4.90
N ALA A 20 30.23 14.87 4.78
CA ALA A 20 29.15 14.45 5.69
C ALA A 20 27.80 14.85 5.10
N ALA A 21 27.43 14.22 3.99
CA ALA A 21 26.05 14.09 3.56
C ALA A 21 26.00 12.84 2.66
N PHE A 22 26.28 11.66 3.24
CA PHE A 22 25.81 10.43 2.65
C PHE A 22 24.33 10.30 3.02
N SER A 23 23.46 10.90 2.23
CA SER A 23 22.12 10.43 2.06
C SER A 23 22.25 8.95 1.65
N ALA A 24 21.62 8.06 2.38
CA ALA A 24 21.52 6.64 2.02
C ALA A 24 20.76 6.55 0.69
N ALA A 25 21.48 6.68 -0.43
CA ALA A 25 20.91 6.35 -1.73
C ALA A 25 20.61 4.84 -1.71
N PRO A 26 19.45 4.41 -2.18
CA PRO A 26 19.11 2.99 -2.28
C PRO A 26 20.17 2.34 -3.18
N TYR A 27 20.91 1.39 -2.62
CA TYR A 27 21.82 0.58 -3.41
C TYR A 27 21.02 -0.36 -4.30
N VAL A 28 20.88 -0.05 -5.56
CA VAL A 28 20.59 -1.03 -6.60
C VAL A 28 21.91 -1.70 -6.93
N ILE A 29 22.13 -2.92 -6.42
CA ILE A 29 23.28 -3.72 -6.88
C ILE A 29 22.93 -4.16 -8.29
N ALA A 30 23.56 -3.50 -9.28
CA ALA A 30 23.37 -3.81 -10.69
C ALA A 30 23.64 -5.31 -10.96
N GLN A 31 22.85 -5.87 -11.88
CA GLN A 31 23.03 -7.22 -12.42
C GLN A 31 24.52 -7.50 -12.72
N ASP A 32 24.96 -8.71 -12.43
CA ASP A 32 26.23 -9.18 -12.97
C ASP A 32 26.15 -9.20 -14.52
N LYS A 33 27.31 -9.24 -15.17
CA LYS A 33 27.40 -9.23 -16.65
C LYS A 33 26.75 -10.46 -17.31
N THR A 34 26.27 -11.43 -16.55
CA THR A 34 25.61 -12.66 -17.03
C THR A 34 24.09 -12.57 -17.04
N GLY A 35 23.50 -11.50 -16.42
CA GLY A 35 22.06 -11.21 -16.49
C GLY A 35 21.15 -12.18 -15.72
N THR A 36 21.71 -13.03 -14.86
CA THR A 36 20.97 -14.11 -14.16
C THR A 36 20.60 -13.79 -12.72
N ARG A 37 21.16 -12.71 -12.12
CA ARG A 37 20.91 -12.37 -10.73
C ARG A 37 19.77 -11.39 -10.58
N LEU A 38 18.80 -11.72 -9.73
CA LEU A 38 17.69 -10.81 -9.39
C LEU A 38 18.23 -9.54 -8.71
N PRO A 39 17.61 -8.37 -8.94
CA PRO A 39 17.98 -7.17 -8.23
C PRO A 39 17.81 -7.35 -6.73
N VAL A 40 18.75 -6.82 -5.94
CA VAL A 40 18.65 -6.75 -4.48
C VAL A 40 18.49 -5.29 -4.08
N ILE A 41 17.49 -5.01 -3.24
CA ILE A 41 17.18 -3.68 -2.72
C ILE A 41 17.14 -3.69 -1.19
N GLY A 42 17.24 -2.50 -0.60
CA GLY A 42 17.23 -2.35 0.86
C GLY A 42 18.64 -2.31 1.45
N THR A 43 18.72 -2.24 2.77
CA THR A 43 19.98 -2.05 3.52
C THR A 43 19.97 -2.86 4.81
N SER A 44 21.15 -3.21 5.32
CA SER A 44 21.32 -3.91 6.59
C SER A 44 20.44 -5.18 6.71
N ASP A 45 19.64 -5.28 7.76
CA ASP A 45 18.76 -6.42 8.06
C ASP A 45 17.45 -6.42 7.24
N HIS A 46 17.31 -5.47 6.31
CA HIS A 46 16.13 -5.30 5.46
C HIS A 46 16.53 -5.33 3.98
N GLN A 47 17.15 -6.44 3.56
CA GLN A 47 17.52 -6.68 2.17
C GLN A 47 16.57 -7.69 1.54
N TYR A 48 16.19 -7.43 0.29
CA TYR A 48 15.22 -8.23 -0.46
C TYR A 48 15.68 -8.46 -1.88
N GLU A 49 15.59 -9.69 -2.36
CA GLU A 49 15.58 -9.98 -3.80
C GLU A 49 14.23 -9.58 -4.40
N VAL A 50 14.28 -8.94 -5.57
CA VAL A 50 13.09 -8.42 -6.24
C VAL A 50 12.62 -9.38 -7.33
N ILE A 51 11.47 -9.99 -7.13
CA ILE A 51 10.83 -10.89 -8.10
C ILE A 51 9.61 -10.15 -8.66
N HIS A 52 9.82 -9.42 -9.76
CA HIS A 52 8.72 -8.78 -10.48
C HIS A 52 7.88 -9.83 -11.23
N ASP A 53 6.62 -9.47 -11.52
CA ASP A 53 5.66 -10.32 -12.22
C ASP A 53 5.47 -11.69 -11.54
N TRP A 54 5.51 -11.68 -10.20
CA TRP A 54 5.30 -12.89 -9.41
C TRP A 54 3.86 -13.40 -9.54
N GLY A 55 3.72 -14.72 -9.64
CA GLY A 55 2.45 -15.42 -9.77
C GLY A 55 2.06 -15.69 -11.23
N GLU A 56 1.79 -16.96 -11.53
CA GLU A 56 1.42 -17.40 -12.88
C GLU A 56 -0.09 -17.27 -13.11
N LEU A 57 -0.51 -16.26 -13.86
CA LEU A 57 -1.91 -16.11 -14.26
C LEU A 57 -2.32 -17.21 -15.23
N PRO A 58 -3.41 -17.96 -14.97
CA PRO A 58 -3.92 -18.95 -15.91
C PRO A 58 -4.58 -18.28 -17.12
N ALA A 59 -4.77 -19.07 -18.17
CA ALA A 59 -5.44 -18.61 -19.38
C ALA A 59 -6.81 -17.97 -19.08
N GLY A 60 -7.09 -16.87 -19.75
CA GLY A 60 -8.33 -16.11 -19.59
C GLY A 60 -8.29 -15.02 -18.52
N HIS A 61 -7.30 -15.03 -17.62
CA HIS A 61 -7.08 -13.95 -16.67
C HIS A 61 -6.09 -12.93 -17.23
N VAL A 62 -6.43 -11.66 -17.10
CA VAL A 62 -5.55 -10.53 -17.44
C VAL A 62 -5.66 -9.51 -16.31
N TYR A 63 -4.54 -9.13 -15.74
CA TYR A 63 -4.55 -8.03 -14.77
C TYR A 63 -4.96 -6.71 -15.45
N GLY A 64 -5.87 -5.97 -14.82
CA GLY A 64 -5.91 -4.52 -14.90
C GLY A 64 -5.06 -3.93 -13.77
N ASN A 65 -5.35 -2.71 -13.34
CA ASN A 65 -4.66 -2.13 -12.19
C ASN A 65 -4.79 -3.04 -10.96
N THR A 66 -3.69 -3.42 -10.34
CA THR A 66 -3.67 -4.19 -9.09
C THR A 66 -3.72 -3.23 -7.90
N HIS A 67 -4.67 -3.44 -6.99
CA HIS A 67 -4.96 -2.48 -5.92
C HIS A 67 -4.81 -3.04 -4.50
N GLY A 68 -5.09 -4.31 -4.28
CA GLY A 68 -5.04 -4.92 -2.97
C GLY A 68 -4.28 -6.24 -2.98
N VAL A 69 -3.54 -6.49 -1.92
CA VAL A 69 -2.88 -7.77 -1.64
C VAL A 69 -3.06 -8.13 -0.18
N ALA A 70 -3.29 -9.42 0.09
CA ALA A 70 -3.31 -9.97 1.44
C ALA A 70 -2.78 -11.41 1.41
N VAL A 71 -2.19 -11.85 2.52
CA VAL A 71 -1.75 -13.25 2.72
C VAL A 71 -2.54 -13.81 3.88
N ASP A 72 -3.30 -14.89 3.65
CA ASP A 72 -4.12 -15.53 4.67
C ASP A 72 -3.29 -16.43 5.61
N ALA A 73 -3.92 -16.95 6.66
CA ALA A 73 -3.25 -17.79 7.65
C ALA A 73 -2.70 -19.12 7.09
N GLN A 74 -3.13 -19.52 5.90
CA GLN A 74 -2.64 -20.72 5.20
C GLN A 74 -1.49 -20.38 4.24
N GLY A 75 -1.14 -19.10 4.07
CA GLY A 75 -0.10 -18.62 3.17
C GLY A 75 -0.56 -18.38 1.74
N PHE A 76 -1.86 -18.45 1.45
CA PHE A 76 -2.36 -18.07 0.13
C PHE A 76 -2.31 -16.55 -0.06
N VAL A 77 -1.86 -16.14 -1.24
CA VAL A 77 -1.73 -14.74 -1.63
C VAL A 77 -2.92 -14.33 -2.49
N HIS A 78 -3.70 -13.39 -2.00
CA HIS A 78 -4.90 -12.87 -2.66
C HIS A 78 -4.59 -11.52 -3.31
N ILE A 79 -4.81 -11.41 -4.61
CA ILE A 79 -4.56 -10.18 -5.40
C ILE A 79 -5.88 -9.65 -5.93
N LYS A 80 -6.25 -8.43 -5.54
CA LYS A 80 -7.43 -7.73 -6.05
C LYS A 80 -7.05 -6.76 -7.16
N HIS A 81 -7.74 -6.86 -8.31
CA HIS A 81 -7.45 -6.06 -9.50
C HIS A 81 -8.72 -5.65 -10.26
N THR A 82 -8.59 -4.70 -11.20
CA THR A 82 -9.75 -4.17 -11.95
C THR A 82 -10.21 -5.06 -13.10
N VAL A 83 -9.50 -6.14 -13.39
CA VAL A 83 -9.67 -6.99 -14.59
C VAL A 83 -9.28 -6.24 -15.86
N GLY A 84 -8.26 -6.73 -16.56
CA GLY A 84 -7.67 -6.08 -17.72
C GLY A 84 -8.50 -6.28 -19.00
N ALA A 85 -8.21 -5.47 -19.99
CA ALA A 85 -8.76 -5.63 -21.32
C ALA A 85 -8.30 -6.98 -21.92
N GLY A 86 -9.22 -7.68 -22.57
CA GLY A 86 -8.94 -8.99 -23.16
C GLY A 86 -9.08 -10.18 -22.20
N ALA A 87 -9.36 -9.96 -20.92
CA ALA A 87 -9.72 -11.04 -20.00
C ALA A 87 -11.04 -11.69 -20.41
N THR A 88 -11.09 -13.02 -20.38
CA THR A 88 -12.33 -13.80 -20.59
C THR A 88 -12.92 -14.27 -19.27
N ILE A 89 -12.17 -14.14 -18.18
CA ILE A 89 -12.59 -14.37 -16.81
C ILE A 89 -12.71 -13.01 -16.10
N ASP A 90 -13.86 -12.73 -15.53
CA ASP A 90 -14.20 -11.44 -14.93
C ASP A 90 -13.89 -11.33 -13.43
N ASP A 91 -13.25 -12.34 -12.86
CA ASP A 91 -12.96 -12.39 -11.43
C ASP A 91 -11.95 -11.30 -11.02
N ALA A 92 -12.32 -10.51 -10.03
CA ALA A 92 -11.54 -9.38 -9.57
C ALA A 92 -10.52 -9.74 -8.46
N VAL A 93 -10.53 -10.98 -7.99
CA VAL A 93 -9.55 -11.51 -7.04
C VAL A 93 -8.99 -12.81 -7.57
N VAL A 94 -7.65 -12.88 -7.63
CA VAL A 94 -6.89 -14.07 -8.00
C VAL A 94 -6.12 -14.56 -6.77
N VAL A 95 -6.06 -15.84 -6.56
CA VAL A 95 -5.43 -16.47 -5.39
C VAL A 95 -4.33 -17.41 -5.85
N PHE A 96 -3.15 -17.25 -5.26
CA PHE A 96 -1.97 -18.07 -5.51
C PHE A 96 -1.53 -18.78 -4.22
N ASP A 97 -0.84 -19.91 -4.36
CA ASP A 97 -0.06 -20.50 -3.28
C ASP A 97 1.24 -19.71 -3.04
N ALA A 98 2.03 -20.12 -2.04
CA ALA A 98 3.29 -19.45 -1.69
C ALA A 98 4.36 -19.51 -2.80
N ASP A 99 4.23 -20.46 -3.72
CA ASP A 99 5.13 -20.64 -4.88
C ASP A 99 4.68 -19.85 -6.11
N GLY A 100 3.53 -19.17 -6.03
CA GLY A 100 2.96 -18.38 -7.13
C GLY A 100 2.13 -19.19 -8.12
N LYS A 101 1.74 -20.41 -7.79
CA LYS A 101 0.83 -21.19 -8.62
C LYS A 101 -0.62 -20.76 -8.36
N PHE A 102 -1.36 -20.61 -9.44
CA PHE A 102 -2.79 -20.29 -9.36
C PHE A 102 -3.57 -21.39 -8.61
N VAL A 103 -4.42 -20.95 -7.67
CA VAL A 103 -5.29 -21.83 -6.88
C VAL A 103 -6.75 -21.67 -7.28
N ARG A 104 -7.26 -20.44 -7.29
CA ARG A 104 -8.64 -20.09 -7.65
C ARG A 104 -8.78 -18.60 -7.94
N SER A 105 -9.93 -18.21 -8.46
CA SER A 105 -10.33 -16.81 -8.57
C SER A 105 -11.80 -16.63 -8.17
N TRP A 106 -12.18 -15.38 -7.87
CA TRP A 106 -13.55 -15.03 -7.49
C TRP A 106 -13.80 -13.53 -7.66
N GLY A 107 -15.03 -13.09 -7.45
CA GLY A 107 -15.33 -11.67 -7.34
C GLY A 107 -15.73 -11.00 -8.65
N LYS A 108 -16.32 -11.75 -9.62
CA LYS A 108 -16.82 -11.19 -10.89
C LYS A 108 -17.75 -9.99 -10.70
N GLN A 109 -18.51 -9.97 -9.60
CA GLN A 109 -19.40 -8.86 -9.25
C GLN A 109 -18.66 -7.56 -8.94
N TYR A 110 -17.35 -7.63 -8.68
CA TYR A 110 -16.47 -6.48 -8.37
C TYR A 110 -15.60 -6.05 -9.56
N LYS A 111 -15.82 -6.59 -10.75
CA LYS A 111 -15.07 -6.22 -11.98
C LYS A 111 -15.03 -4.70 -12.16
N GLY A 112 -13.84 -4.16 -12.32
CA GLY A 112 -13.58 -2.73 -12.52
C GLY A 112 -13.68 -1.86 -11.28
N GLY A 113 -14.06 -2.43 -10.12
CA GLY A 113 -14.21 -1.69 -8.84
C GLY A 113 -13.17 -2.06 -7.79
N ALA A 114 -12.05 -2.65 -8.19
CA ALA A 114 -11.03 -3.06 -7.25
C ALA A 114 -10.42 -1.85 -6.52
N HIS A 115 -10.44 -1.91 -5.18
CA HIS A 115 -9.70 -1.02 -4.29
C HIS A 115 -9.34 -1.75 -3.00
N GLY A 116 -9.49 -1.18 -1.83
CA GLY A 116 -9.07 -1.78 -0.57
C GLY A 116 -9.48 -3.25 -0.42
N LEU A 117 -8.56 -4.05 0.11
CA LEU A 117 -8.76 -5.44 0.49
C LEU A 117 -8.10 -5.61 1.87
N HIS A 118 -8.90 -5.64 2.92
CA HIS A 118 -8.43 -5.82 4.29
C HIS A 118 -8.78 -7.22 4.77
N LEU A 119 -7.77 -7.99 5.17
CA LEU A 119 -7.94 -9.30 5.79
C LEU A 119 -8.15 -9.12 7.29
N SER A 120 -9.26 -9.61 7.81
CA SER A 120 -9.60 -9.59 9.24
C SER A 120 -9.70 -11.01 9.77
N ARG A 121 -9.12 -11.23 10.95
CA ARG A 121 -9.28 -12.48 11.69
C ARG A 121 -10.29 -12.30 12.83
N GLU A 122 -11.37 -13.04 12.78
CA GLU A 122 -12.44 -12.99 13.76
C GLU A 122 -12.58 -14.36 14.43
N GLY A 123 -12.01 -14.48 15.62
CA GLY A 123 -11.89 -15.77 16.29
C GLY A 123 -10.96 -16.73 15.57
N LYS A 124 -11.52 -17.80 14.99
CA LYS A 124 -10.76 -18.79 14.20
C LYS A 124 -10.94 -18.64 12.68
N GLU A 125 -11.81 -17.75 12.25
CA GLU A 125 -12.15 -17.53 10.86
C GLU A 125 -11.52 -16.24 10.33
N GLU A 126 -11.29 -16.20 9.03
CA GLU A 126 -10.78 -15.03 8.33
C GLU A 126 -11.79 -14.55 7.29
N PHE A 127 -11.86 -13.23 7.15
CA PHE A 127 -12.79 -12.56 6.26
C PHE A 127 -12.11 -11.42 5.52
N PHE A 128 -12.59 -11.11 4.32
CA PHE A 128 -12.22 -9.89 3.66
C PHE A 128 -13.26 -8.80 3.89
N TYR A 129 -12.75 -7.61 4.22
CA TYR A 129 -13.47 -6.36 4.09
C TYR A 129 -12.93 -5.65 2.85
N LEU A 130 -13.77 -5.35 1.90
CA LEU A 130 -13.35 -4.80 0.61
C LEU A 130 -14.11 -3.52 0.27
N CYS A 131 -13.45 -2.63 -0.49
CA CYS A 131 -14.02 -1.42 -1.06
C CYS A 131 -14.19 -1.55 -2.57
N ASP A 132 -15.30 -1.04 -3.09
CA ASP A 132 -15.60 -0.93 -4.51
C ASP A 132 -16.08 0.50 -4.81
N PRO A 133 -15.17 1.44 -5.16
CA PRO A 133 -15.54 2.81 -5.46
C PRO A 133 -16.37 2.94 -6.74
N LYS A 134 -16.28 2.00 -7.69
CA LYS A 134 -17.10 2.01 -8.90
C LYS A 134 -18.59 1.77 -8.61
N ARG A 135 -18.88 0.98 -7.56
CA ARG A 135 -20.25 0.65 -7.13
C ARG A 135 -20.66 1.40 -5.87
N HIS A 136 -19.76 2.28 -5.38
CA HIS A 136 -20.01 3.13 -4.20
C HIS A 136 -20.35 2.31 -2.95
N LEU A 137 -19.68 1.16 -2.76
CA LEU A 137 -19.97 0.23 -1.66
C LEU A 137 -18.71 -0.32 -1.00
N PHE A 138 -18.90 -0.84 0.19
CA PHE A 138 -17.98 -1.75 0.86
C PHE A 138 -18.71 -3.02 1.30
N ALA A 139 -17.98 -4.12 1.43
CA ALA A 139 -18.57 -5.41 1.73
C ALA A 139 -17.67 -6.28 2.60
N LYS A 140 -18.27 -7.24 3.30
CA LYS A 140 -17.60 -8.34 3.98
C LYS A 140 -17.85 -9.63 3.22
N THR A 141 -16.79 -10.39 2.97
CA THR A 141 -16.85 -11.69 2.30
C THR A 141 -16.04 -12.74 3.04
N THR A 142 -16.32 -14.01 2.78
CA THR A 142 -15.40 -15.11 3.07
C THR A 142 -14.19 -15.06 2.15
N LEU A 143 -13.14 -15.87 2.40
CA LEU A 143 -11.92 -15.89 1.57
C LEU A 143 -12.16 -16.47 0.16
N ASP A 144 -13.28 -17.15 -0.08
CA ASP A 144 -13.71 -17.64 -1.39
C ASP A 144 -14.72 -16.72 -2.11
N GLY A 145 -14.97 -15.53 -1.53
CA GLY A 145 -15.78 -14.49 -2.14
C GLY A 145 -17.29 -14.58 -1.93
N LYS A 146 -17.76 -15.47 -1.02
CA LYS A 146 -19.16 -15.45 -0.60
C LYS A 146 -19.42 -14.18 0.21
N GLU A 147 -20.28 -13.33 -0.32
CA GLU A 147 -20.65 -12.08 0.34
C GLU A 147 -21.54 -12.36 1.54
N LEU A 148 -21.16 -11.82 2.71
CA LEU A 148 -21.93 -11.91 3.94
C LEU A 148 -22.86 -10.71 4.08
N TRP A 149 -22.37 -9.52 3.74
CA TRP A 149 -23.14 -8.29 3.64
C TRP A 149 -22.40 -7.25 2.77
N ARG A 150 -23.16 -6.25 2.29
CA ARG A 150 -22.63 -5.04 1.65
C ARG A 150 -23.34 -3.82 2.20
N LYS A 151 -22.65 -2.68 2.13
CA LYS A 151 -23.17 -1.38 2.57
C LYS A 151 -22.70 -0.28 1.61
N TRP A 152 -23.43 0.81 1.66
CA TRP A 152 -23.17 2.05 0.93
C TRP A 152 -22.88 3.18 1.92
N ALA A 153 -22.91 4.45 1.47
CA ALA A 153 -22.83 5.59 2.38
C ALA A 153 -23.82 5.46 3.53
N PRO A 154 -23.42 5.81 4.76
CA PRO A 154 -24.33 5.74 5.89
C PRO A 154 -25.42 6.82 5.75
N GLU A 155 -26.69 6.43 5.83
CA GLU A 155 -27.85 7.35 5.74
C GLU A 155 -27.82 8.45 6.80
N GLN A 156 -27.19 8.17 7.94
CA GLN A 156 -27.03 9.14 9.03
C GLN A 156 -25.99 10.24 8.73
N CYS A 157 -25.16 10.05 7.70
CA CYS A 157 -24.20 11.08 7.27
C CYS A 157 -24.85 12.03 6.28
N THR A 158 -25.22 13.22 6.72
CA THR A 158 -25.83 14.27 5.88
C THR A 158 -24.86 14.95 4.93
N GLY A 159 -23.59 14.53 4.89
CA GLY A 159 -22.56 15.08 4.01
C GLY A 159 -22.67 14.66 2.54
N TYR A 160 -23.54 13.69 2.21
CA TYR A 160 -23.78 13.20 0.85
C TYR A 160 -25.12 13.70 0.32
N SER A 161 -25.12 14.23 -0.90
CA SER A 161 -26.33 14.63 -1.62
C SER A 161 -26.87 13.53 -2.54
N MET A 162 -25.97 12.63 -2.98
CA MET A 162 -26.32 11.49 -3.83
C MET A 162 -25.35 10.32 -3.59
N ALA A 163 -25.79 9.09 -3.90
CA ALA A 163 -25.01 7.87 -3.67
C ALA A 163 -23.64 7.86 -4.36
N GLY A 164 -23.51 8.45 -5.55
CA GLY A 164 -22.25 8.51 -6.29
C GLY A 164 -21.16 9.39 -5.68
N GLU A 165 -21.46 10.14 -4.63
CA GLU A 165 -20.47 10.94 -3.89
C GLU A 165 -19.67 10.10 -2.87
N PHE A 166 -20.13 8.91 -2.50
CA PHE A 166 -19.40 7.97 -1.64
C PHE A 166 -18.52 7.05 -2.49
N ASN A 167 -17.21 7.15 -2.28
CA ASN A 167 -16.22 6.37 -3.06
C ASN A 167 -15.16 5.79 -2.11
N PRO A 168 -15.47 4.66 -1.45
CA PRO A 168 -14.64 4.10 -0.39
C PRO A 168 -13.32 3.55 -0.91
N THR A 169 -12.25 3.80 -0.16
CA THR A 169 -10.89 3.40 -0.53
C THR A 169 -10.33 2.26 0.30
N ASN A 170 -10.52 2.29 1.62
CA ASN A 170 -9.93 1.29 2.50
C ASN A 170 -10.76 1.12 3.79
N ILE A 171 -10.46 0.03 4.52
CA ILE A 171 -11.10 -0.32 5.79
C ILE A 171 -10.01 -0.71 6.79
N ALA A 172 -10.22 -0.38 8.07
CA ALA A 172 -9.40 -0.83 9.19
C ALA A 172 -10.29 -1.35 10.31
N ILE A 173 -9.87 -2.43 10.96
CA ILE A 173 -10.63 -3.09 12.03
C ILE A 173 -9.92 -2.85 13.36
N ALA A 174 -10.68 -2.43 14.38
CA ALA A 174 -10.19 -2.26 15.74
C ALA A 174 -10.25 -3.58 16.54
N PRO A 175 -9.47 -3.70 17.64
CA PRO A 175 -9.46 -4.92 18.45
C PRO A 175 -10.81 -5.33 19.06
N ASN A 176 -11.74 -4.39 19.24
CA ASN A 176 -13.11 -4.65 19.71
C ASN A 176 -14.08 -5.07 18.60
N GLY A 177 -13.59 -5.16 17.35
CA GLY A 177 -14.39 -5.47 16.16
C GLY A 177 -15.05 -4.28 15.48
N ASP A 178 -15.00 -3.08 16.07
CA ASP A 178 -15.40 -1.86 15.37
C ASP A 178 -14.52 -1.65 14.15
N PHE A 179 -15.04 -0.98 13.14
CA PHE A 179 -14.25 -0.72 11.94
C PHE A 179 -14.47 0.66 11.34
N PHE A 180 -13.47 1.08 10.60
CA PHE A 180 -13.42 2.39 9.96
C PHE A 180 -13.39 2.22 8.43
N VAL A 181 -14.16 3.05 7.72
CA VAL A 181 -14.21 3.07 6.26
C VAL A 181 -13.83 4.46 5.78
N ALA A 182 -12.76 4.56 4.97
CA ALA A 182 -12.35 5.82 4.37
C ALA A 182 -13.11 6.05 3.05
N ASP A 183 -13.70 7.23 2.92
CA ASP A 183 -14.28 7.75 1.68
C ASP A 183 -13.26 8.60 0.92
N GLY A 184 -12.12 7.99 0.54
CA GLY A 184 -10.95 8.73 0.05
C GLY A 184 -11.15 9.36 -1.32
N TYR A 185 -11.98 8.80 -2.18
CA TYR A 185 -12.30 9.35 -3.50
C TYR A 185 -13.64 10.09 -3.55
N GLY A 186 -14.33 10.22 -2.41
CA GLY A 186 -15.54 10.98 -2.26
C GLY A 186 -15.33 12.29 -1.49
N LYS A 187 -15.96 12.43 -0.35
CA LYS A 187 -15.96 13.65 0.48
C LYS A 187 -14.79 13.72 1.49
N SER A 188 -13.87 12.74 1.46
CA SER A 188 -12.78 12.61 2.43
C SER A 188 -13.27 12.39 3.87
N PHE A 189 -14.39 11.75 4.05
CA PHE A 189 -14.86 11.31 5.36
C PHE A 189 -14.24 9.99 5.80
N ILE A 190 -14.27 9.75 7.10
CA ILE A 190 -13.98 8.47 7.72
C ILE A 190 -15.21 8.09 8.54
N HIS A 191 -15.82 6.94 8.24
CA HIS A 191 -17.00 6.42 8.91
C HIS A 191 -16.62 5.33 9.87
N GLN A 192 -17.11 5.38 11.10
CA GLN A 192 -16.95 4.31 12.10
C GLN A 192 -18.25 3.52 12.21
N TYR A 193 -18.09 2.20 12.27
CA TYR A 193 -19.16 1.22 12.50
C TYR A 193 -18.76 0.31 13.64
N ASP A 194 -19.78 -0.23 14.36
CA ASP A 194 -19.54 -1.30 15.33
C ASP A 194 -19.32 -2.66 14.63
N HIS A 195 -19.02 -3.70 15.42
CA HIS A 195 -18.79 -5.07 14.93
C HIS A 195 -20.01 -5.69 14.22
N ASP A 196 -21.23 -5.22 14.48
CA ASP A 196 -22.46 -5.59 13.77
C ASP A 196 -22.70 -4.75 12.50
N ALA A 197 -21.71 -3.93 12.12
CA ALA A 197 -21.78 -2.99 11.01
C ALA A 197 -22.92 -1.96 11.15
N LYS A 198 -23.27 -1.54 12.37
CA LYS A 198 -24.13 -0.39 12.65
C LYS A 198 -23.29 0.88 12.69
N TYR A 199 -23.78 1.91 12.06
CA TYR A 199 -23.11 3.21 12.03
C TYR A 199 -22.97 3.82 13.43
N ILE A 200 -21.77 4.31 13.73
CA ILE A 200 -21.47 5.03 14.98
C ILE A 200 -21.31 6.51 14.71
N ARG A 201 -20.37 6.92 13.84
CA ARG A 201 -20.05 8.33 13.57
C ARG A 201 -19.32 8.54 12.26
N THR A 202 -19.22 9.82 11.87
CA THR A 202 -18.38 10.29 10.78
C THR A 202 -17.47 11.41 11.28
N PHE A 203 -16.21 11.41 10.85
CA PHE A 203 -15.25 12.47 11.10
C PHE A 203 -14.37 12.69 9.86
N GLY A 204 -13.35 13.55 9.94
CA GLY A 204 -12.54 13.91 8.78
C GLY A 204 -13.18 15.01 7.95
N GLY A 205 -13.35 14.76 6.65
CA GLY A 205 -13.76 15.73 5.65
C GLY A 205 -12.57 16.50 5.08
N LYS A 206 -12.74 17.02 3.87
CA LYS A 206 -11.66 17.59 3.06
C LYS A 206 -11.01 18.80 3.73
N GLY A 207 -9.68 18.79 3.86
CA GLY A 207 -8.89 19.89 4.41
C GLY A 207 -7.46 19.49 4.76
N LYS A 208 -6.73 20.43 5.37
CA LYS A 208 -5.34 20.27 5.83
C LYS A 208 -5.18 20.47 7.34
N GLU A 209 -6.16 21.05 7.99
CA GLU A 209 -6.17 21.32 9.43
C GLU A 209 -6.17 20.01 10.24
N PRO A 210 -5.77 20.03 11.51
CA PRO A 210 -5.90 18.88 12.39
C PRO A 210 -7.32 18.30 12.37
N GLY A 211 -7.44 17.00 12.16
CA GLY A 211 -8.72 16.31 12.02
C GLY A 211 -9.35 16.36 10.63
N LYS A 212 -8.82 17.17 9.69
CA LYS A 212 -9.22 17.17 8.27
C LYS A 212 -8.21 16.39 7.44
N VAL A 213 -8.70 15.73 6.39
CA VAL A 213 -7.90 14.89 5.50
C VAL A 213 -8.24 15.17 4.05
N THR A 214 -7.31 14.93 3.13
CA THR A 214 -7.58 15.00 1.70
C THR A 214 -7.19 13.70 1.04
N CYS A 215 -8.17 12.98 0.52
CA CYS A 215 -8.01 11.62 0.03
C CYS A 215 -7.45 10.68 1.12
N PRO A 216 -8.18 10.40 2.22
CA PRO A 216 -7.82 9.36 3.16
C PRO A 216 -7.83 8.02 2.43
N HIS A 217 -6.63 7.53 2.03
CA HIS A 217 -6.54 6.45 1.07
C HIS A 217 -6.41 5.08 1.73
N GLY A 218 -5.44 4.91 2.62
CA GLY A 218 -5.26 3.74 3.46
C GLY A 218 -5.63 4.03 4.90
N LEU A 219 -6.15 3.02 5.58
CA LEU A 219 -6.44 3.02 7.01
C LEU A 219 -5.76 1.84 7.68
N MET A 220 -5.32 2.01 8.91
CA MET A 220 -4.85 0.93 9.77
C MET A 220 -5.15 1.27 11.22
N VAL A 221 -5.67 0.31 11.98
CA VAL A 221 -5.62 0.41 13.44
C VAL A 221 -4.26 -0.14 13.89
N ASP A 222 -3.40 0.75 14.35
CA ASP A 222 -2.07 0.42 14.83
C ASP A 222 -2.12 -0.01 16.30
N THR A 223 -1.77 -1.26 16.55
CA THR A 223 -1.73 -1.89 17.87
C THR A 223 -0.30 -2.19 18.35
N ARG A 224 0.73 -1.69 17.65
CA ARG A 224 2.13 -1.94 17.98
C ARG A 224 2.55 -1.28 19.29
N ASN A 225 1.84 -0.26 19.72
CA ASN A 225 1.99 0.41 21.01
C ASN A 225 0.83 0.07 21.96
N ALA A 226 0.98 0.41 23.24
CA ALA A 226 0.04 0.05 24.29
C ALA A 226 -1.39 0.58 24.07
N GLN A 227 -1.53 1.73 23.41
CA GLN A 227 -2.82 2.33 23.08
C GLN A 227 -3.06 2.22 21.57
N PRO A 228 -4.08 1.50 21.12
CA PRO A 228 -4.44 1.45 19.71
C PRO A 228 -4.81 2.83 19.18
N ILE A 229 -4.33 3.16 17.98
CA ILE A 229 -4.66 4.38 17.26
C ILE A 229 -5.09 4.07 15.83
N LEU A 230 -5.92 4.93 15.24
CA LEU A 230 -6.22 4.87 13.82
C LEU A 230 -5.20 5.71 13.06
N VAL A 231 -4.41 5.07 12.20
CA VAL A 231 -3.47 5.71 11.27
C VAL A 231 -4.16 5.88 9.93
N VAL A 232 -4.13 7.09 9.41
CA VAL A 232 -4.75 7.46 8.13
C VAL A 232 -3.67 7.92 7.15
N ALA A 233 -3.61 7.30 6.00
CA ALA A 233 -2.86 7.80 4.85
C ALA A 233 -3.56 9.01 4.27
N ASP A 234 -3.23 10.20 4.73
CA ASP A 234 -3.74 11.48 4.24
C ASP A 234 -3.00 11.84 2.95
N ARG A 235 -3.28 11.04 1.89
CA ARG A 235 -2.45 10.88 0.71
C ARG A 235 -2.17 12.20 -0.01
N SER A 236 -3.21 12.96 -0.31
CA SER A 236 -3.04 14.22 -1.06
C SER A 236 -2.44 15.34 -0.22
N ASN A 237 -2.25 15.15 1.08
CA ASN A 237 -1.51 16.04 1.96
C ASN A 237 -0.08 15.55 2.23
N ASN A 238 0.35 14.43 1.63
CA ASN A 238 1.69 13.83 1.80
C ASN A 238 2.07 13.61 3.26
N ARG A 239 1.17 12.99 4.05
CA ARG A 239 1.39 12.77 5.47
C ARG A 239 0.56 11.58 5.98
N LEU A 240 0.92 11.09 7.16
CA LEU A 240 -0.01 10.30 7.97
C LEU A 240 -0.67 11.22 8.99
N GLN A 241 -1.90 10.91 9.33
CA GLN A 241 -2.58 11.55 10.43
C GLN A 241 -3.08 10.48 11.41
N ASN A 242 -2.72 10.65 12.67
CA ASN A 242 -3.10 9.72 13.74
C ASN A 242 -4.35 10.23 14.46
N PHE A 243 -5.28 9.31 14.70
CA PHE A 243 -6.51 9.57 15.45
C PHE A 243 -6.65 8.56 16.58
N SER A 244 -7.32 8.95 17.66
CA SER A 244 -7.89 7.99 18.60
C SER A 244 -9.01 7.18 17.95
N LEU A 245 -9.41 6.06 18.55
CA LEU A 245 -10.48 5.23 18.00
C LEU A 245 -11.88 5.90 18.09
N ASP A 246 -11.99 7.02 18.79
CA ASP A 246 -13.21 7.87 18.79
C ASP A 246 -13.13 9.05 17.82
N GLY A 247 -12.08 9.12 16.99
CA GLY A 247 -11.95 10.08 15.89
C GLY A 247 -11.30 11.41 16.26
N GLN A 248 -10.67 11.54 17.45
CA GLN A 248 -9.94 12.75 17.82
C GLN A 248 -8.55 12.77 17.19
N HIS A 249 -8.14 13.88 16.63
CA HIS A 249 -6.81 14.07 16.10
C HIS A 249 -5.74 13.98 17.20
N LEU A 250 -4.69 13.19 16.97
CA LEU A 250 -3.57 12.99 17.91
C LEU A 250 -2.26 13.60 17.40
N GLY A 251 -2.04 13.65 16.09
CA GLY A 251 -0.80 14.18 15.53
C GLY A 251 -0.62 13.86 14.05
N PHE A 252 0.45 14.41 13.49
CA PHE A 252 0.90 14.17 12.13
C PHE A 252 2.24 13.43 12.10
N VAL A 253 2.44 12.62 11.04
CA VAL A 253 3.75 12.10 10.63
C VAL A 253 4.00 12.62 9.22
N THR A 254 5.05 13.39 9.04
CA THR A 254 5.37 14.07 7.76
C THR A 254 6.68 13.63 7.16
N ASP A 255 7.61 13.17 8.00
CA ASP A 255 8.96 12.83 7.57
C ASP A 255 8.96 11.53 6.76
N ASN A 256 9.59 11.58 5.57
CA ASN A 256 9.72 10.45 4.65
C ASN A 256 8.39 9.90 4.11
N ILE A 257 7.31 10.66 4.15
CA ILE A 257 5.98 10.30 3.65
C ILE A 257 5.72 11.03 2.33
N LEU A 258 5.36 10.25 1.29
CA LEU A 258 5.07 10.80 -0.03
C LEU A 258 3.96 10.00 -0.71
N GLU A 259 2.76 10.58 -0.80
CA GLU A 259 1.56 9.92 -1.36
C GLU A 259 1.28 8.52 -0.78
N PRO A 260 1.17 8.38 0.57
CA PRO A 260 0.98 7.09 1.22
C PRO A 260 -0.33 6.42 0.77
N CYS A 261 -0.30 5.10 0.52
CA CYS A 261 -1.45 4.39 -0.03
C CYS A 261 -2.08 3.37 0.90
N HIS A 262 -1.30 2.55 1.55
CA HIS A 262 -1.75 1.42 2.33
C HIS A 262 -0.77 1.12 3.48
N PHE A 263 -1.16 0.22 4.40
CA PHE A 263 -0.33 -0.21 5.52
C PHE A 263 -0.49 -1.69 5.77
N HIS A 264 0.60 -2.35 6.14
CA HIS A 264 0.57 -3.64 6.83
C HIS A 264 1.69 -3.71 7.85
N THR A 265 1.50 -4.47 8.92
CA THR A 265 2.50 -4.60 10.00
C THR A 265 2.88 -6.05 10.24
N GLN A 266 4.16 -6.27 10.58
CA GLN A 266 4.65 -7.54 11.10
C GLN A 266 5.56 -7.25 12.29
N GLY A 267 5.16 -7.71 13.48
CA GLY A 267 5.82 -7.32 14.72
C GLY A 267 5.81 -5.80 14.90
N LYS A 268 6.97 -5.18 15.03
CA LYS A 268 7.11 -3.73 15.15
C LYS A 268 7.29 -3.00 13.81
N LEU A 269 7.49 -3.74 12.74
CA LEU A 269 7.73 -3.19 11.41
C LEU A 269 6.40 -2.87 10.71
N MET A 270 6.35 -1.72 10.05
CA MET A 270 5.27 -1.32 9.14
C MET A 270 5.82 -1.22 7.72
N VAL A 271 5.10 -1.77 6.75
CA VAL A 271 5.29 -1.50 5.33
C VAL A 271 4.23 -0.52 4.84
N MET A 272 4.66 0.49 4.11
CA MET A 272 3.83 1.53 3.52
C MET A 272 4.26 1.77 2.08
N PRO A 273 3.45 1.40 1.08
CA PRO A 273 3.68 1.81 -0.29
C PRO A 273 3.35 3.29 -0.46
N ASP A 274 4.30 4.02 -1.01
CA ASP A 274 4.14 5.38 -1.48
C ASP A 274 3.84 5.35 -2.98
N LEU A 275 2.72 5.91 -3.43
CA LEU A 275 2.32 5.89 -4.84
C LEU A 275 3.39 6.49 -5.75
N HIS A 276 4.22 7.39 -5.21
CA HIS A 276 5.35 7.99 -5.90
C HIS A 276 6.58 7.05 -5.92
N SER A 277 6.34 5.81 -6.39
CA SER A 277 7.36 4.84 -6.83
C SER A 277 8.28 4.28 -5.76
N ARG A 278 7.83 4.08 -4.52
CA ARG A 278 8.67 3.42 -3.52
C ARG A 278 7.85 2.68 -2.46
N VAL A 279 8.49 1.80 -1.74
CA VAL A 279 7.93 1.15 -0.54
C VAL A 279 8.76 1.54 0.67
N THR A 280 8.11 2.11 1.67
CA THR A 280 8.75 2.63 2.89
C THR A 280 8.53 1.67 4.05
N LEU A 281 9.60 1.34 4.77
CA LEU A 281 9.56 0.59 6.02
C LEU A 281 9.74 1.55 7.21
N LEU A 282 8.83 1.47 8.17
CA LEU A 282 8.82 2.32 9.38
C LEU A 282 8.78 1.45 10.64
N ASP A 283 9.40 1.93 11.73
CA ASP A 283 9.28 1.34 13.06
C ASP A 283 7.93 1.70 13.73
N GLU A 284 7.71 1.21 14.95
CA GLU A 284 6.50 1.48 15.74
C GLU A 284 6.32 2.94 16.17
N ASN A 285 7.34 3.77 15.99
CA ASN A 285 7.32 5.22 16.24
C ASN A 285 7.30 6.03 14.93
N PHE A 286 7.01 5.36 13.80
CA PHE A 286 7.01 5.93 12.44
C PHE A 286 8.37 6.48 11.98
N LYS A 287 9.49 6.03 12.57
CA LYS A 287 10.83 6.37 12.10
C LYS A 287 11.20 5.51 10.90
N LEU A 288 11.87 6.13 9.94
CA LEU A 288 12.35 5.46 8.73
C LEU A 288 13.36 4.37 9.08
N ILE A 289 13.09 3.16 8.57
CA ILE A 289 14.01 2.02 8.58
C ILE A 289 14.67 1.88 7.19
N ALA A 290 13.87 1.80 6.12
CA ALA A 290 14.35 1.68 4.76
C ALA A 290 13.34 2.23 3.74
N GLN A 291 13.85 2.64 2.58
CA GLN A 291 13.06 2.89 1.38
C GLN A 291 13.50 1.92 0.29
N LEU A 292 12.55 1.22 -0.29
CA LEU A 292 12.80 0.11 -1.19
C LEU A 292 12.33 0.47 -2.60
N GLY A 293 13.16 0.17 -3.59
CA GLY A 293 12.81 0.18 -5.01
C GLY A 293 12.38 1.54 -5.55
N GLU A 294 12.98 2.64 -5.05
CA GLU A 294 12.63 4.00 -5.49
C GLU A 294 12.79 4.16 -7.01
N GLY A 295 11.73 4.59 -7.64
CA GLY A 295 11.62 4.82 -9.08
C GLY A 295 11.38 6.29 -9.42
N PRO A 296 11.17 6.61 -10.71
CA PRO A 296 11.08 7.99 -11.18
C PRO A 296 9.71 8.65 -10.96
N GLY A 297 8.76 7.98 -10.31
CA GLY A 297 7.37 8.40 -10.23
C GLY A 297 6.50 7.74 -11.31
N TYR A 298 5.19 7.74 -11.10
CA TYR A 298 4.25 7.03 -11.98
C TYR A 298 3.81 7.85 -13.22
N ALA A 299 4.03 9.17 -13.22
CA ALA A 299 3.56 10.03 -14.28
C ALA A 299 4.21 9.67 -15.63
N GLY A 300 3.37 9.38 -16.63
CA GLY A 300 3.80 8.98 -17.96
C GLY A 300 4.29 7.53 -18.09
N ILE A 301 4.46 6.79 -16.98
CA ILE A 301 4.98 5.42 -17.00
C ILE A 301 3.87 4.39 -16.70
N ARG A 302 2.92 4.70 -15.81
CA ARG A 302 1.88 3.75 -15.37
C ARG A 302 0.99 3.19 -16.49
N THR A 303 0.93 3.84 -17.62
CA THR A 303 0.15 3.42 -18.81
C THR A 303 0.98 2.65 -19.84
N LEU A 304 2.28 2.48 -19.60
CA LEU A 304 3.19 1.78 -20.49
C LEU A 304 3.19 0.27 -20.23
N THR A 305 3.78 -0.47 -21.15
CA THR A 305 4.01 -1.90 -21.04
C THR A 305 5.21 -2.22 -20.16
N ARG A 306 5.33 -3.47 -19.70
CA ARG A 306 6.33 -3.90 -18.70
C ARG A 306 7.78 -3.72 -19.11
N ASP A 307 8.06 -3.74 -20.41
CA ASP A 307 9.40 -3.51 -20.99
C ASP A 307 9.96 -2.09 -20.74
N HIS A 308 9.10 -1.17 -20.33
CA HIS A 308 9.49 0.20 -19.89
C HIS A 308 9.77 0.30 -18.39
N PHE A 309 9.53 -0.77 -17.62
CA PHE A 309 9.73 -0.76 -16.19
C PHE A 309 11.16 -1.20 -15.84
N THR A 310 11.84 -0.42 -15.02
CA THR A 310 13.21 -0.72 -14.60
C THR A 310 13.22 -1.84 -13.56
N PRO A 311 13.99 -2.92 -13.75
CA PRO A 311 14.15 -3.96 -12.74
C PRO A 311 14.61 -3.40 -11.38
N GLY A 312 14.02 -3.87 -10.29
CA GLY A 312 14.31 -3.41 -8.94
C GLY A 312 13.63 -2.10 -8.55
N GLN A 313 12.90 -1.44 -9.47
CA GLN A 313 12.16 -0.21 -9.19
C GLN A 313 10.64 -0.41 -9.25
N PHE A 314 9.93 0.37 -8.44
CA PHE A 314 8.47 0.48 -8.50
C PHE A 314 8.05 1.64 -9.41
N VAL A 315 6.82 1.56 -9.91
CA VAL A 315 6.17 2.62 -10.70
C VAL A 315 5.10 3.31 -9.86
N ALA A 316 4.12 2.55 -9.38
CA ALA A 316 3.01 3.09 -8.58
C ALA A 316 2.54 2.06 -7.54
N PRO A 317 3.37 1.76 -6.52
CA PRO A 317 3.00 0.77 -5.50
C PRO A 317 1.80 1.27 -4.72
N HIS A 318 0.76 0.42 -4.67
CA HIS A 318 -0.55 0.80 -4.15
C HIS A 318 -0.92 0.06 -2.86
N SER A 319 -0.56 -1.22 -2.77
CA SER A 319 -0.72 -2.01 -1.55
C SER A 319 0.50 -2.90 -1.35
N ALA A 320 0.85 -3.13 -0.09
CA ALA A 320 1.94 -4.03 0.29
C ALA A 320 1.53 -4.85 1.51
N TYR A 321 2.02 -6.10 1.61
CA TYR A 321 1.66 -7.02 2.67
C TYR A 321 2.82 -7.96 2.99
N PHE A 322 3.13 -8.15 4.27
CA PHE A 322 4.10 -9.16 4.71
C PHE A 322 3.47 -10.56 4.67
N ASP A 323 4.22 -11.55 4.20
CA ASP A 323 3.90 -12.95 4.49
C ASP A 323 4.46 -13.39 5.85
N HIS A 324 4.28 -14.67 6.18
CA HIS A 324 4.70 -15.22 7.47
C HIS A 324 6.23 -15.25 7.65
N ASP A 325 6.99 -15.28 6.55
CA ASP A 325 8.45 -15.36 6.53
C ASP A 325 9.12 -13.97 6.46
N GLY A 326 8.33 -12.91 6.39
CA GLY A 326 8.82 -11.53 6.29
C GLY A 326 9.14 -11.09 4.86
N ASN A 327 8.75 -11.88 3.85
CA ASN A 327 8.71 -11.39 2.49
C ASN A 327 7.58 -10.34 2.33
N ILE A 328 7.71 -9.46 1.34
CA ILE A 328 6.72 -8.42 1.09
C ILE A 328 6.13 -8.61 -0.31
N PHE A 329 4.82 -8.77 -0.39
CA PHE A 329 4.10 -8.68 -1.66
C PHE A 329 3.67 -7.25 -1.90
N VAL A 330 3.99 -6.72 -3.09
CA VAL A 330 3.65 -5.37 -3.52
C VAL A 330 2.84 -5.44 -4.79
N VAL A 331 1.72 -4.73 -4.82
CA VAL A 331 0.87 -4.59 -6.02
C VAL A 331 0.83 -3.14 -6.46
N GLU A 332 0.78 -2.91 -7.77
CA GLU A 332 0.97 -1.59 -8.35
C GLU A 332 -0.23 -1.11 -9.18
N TRP A 333 -0.52 0.16 -9.05
CA TRP A 333 -1.51 0.86 -9.85
C TRP A 333 -0.95 1.21 -11.24
N VAL A 334 -0.71 0.18 -12.05
CA VAL A 334 -0.31 0.28 -13.46
C VAL A 334 -1.31 -0.47 -14.32
N GLU A 335 -1.55 -0.01 -15.56
CA GLU A 335 -2.64 -0.56 -16.40
C GLU A 335 -2.46 -2.04 -16.76
N VAL A 336 -1.22 -2.48 -16.88
CA VAL A 336 -0.87 -3.89 -17.13
C VAL A 336 -0.91 -4.74 -15.86
N GLY A 337 -1.14 -4.14 -14.69
CA GLY A 337 -1.04 -4.75 -13.38
C GLY A 337 0.35 -5.35 -13.12
N ARG A 338 0.90 -5.18 -11.94
CA ARG A 338 2.16 -5.83 -11.55
C ARG A 338 2.08 -6.30 -10.12
N VAL A 339 2.49 -7.54 -9.88
CA VAL A 339 2.71 -8.10 -8.55
C VAL A 339 4.19 -8.36 -8.40
N THR A 340 4.78 -7.89 -7.31
CA THR A 340 6.19 -8.10 -6.99
C THR A 340 6.29 -8.78 -5.64
N LYS A 341 7.06 -9.87 -5.56
CA LYS A 341 7.52 -10.45 -4.29
C LYS A 341 8.91 -9.89 -3.99
N LEU A 342 9.04 -9.24 -2.87
CA LEU A 342 10.32 -8.90 -2.26
C LEU A 342 10.67 -10.05 -1.33
N GLN A 343 11.58 -10.92 -1.76
CA GLN A 343 12.01 -12.08 -0.99
C GLN A 343 13.09 -11.65 0.00
N LYS A 344 12.83 -11.82 1.27
CA LYS A 344 13.76 -11.44 2.34
C LYS A 344 15.02 -12.30 2.30
N ILE A 345 16.19 -11.67 2.36
CA ILE A 345 17.49 -12.33 2.38
C ILE A 345 18.35 -11.95 3.59
N ALA A 346 18.01 -10.85 4.28
CA ALA A 346 18.61 -10.43 5.54
C ALA A 346 17.62 -9.57 6.34
#